data_aacaac90cbccc240ef290f216defe0b7
#
_entry.id   aacaac90cbccc240ef290f216defe0b7
#
_cell.length_a   1.000
_cell.length_b   1.000
_cell.length_c   1.000
_cell.angle_alpha   90.00
_cell.angle_beta   90.00
_cell.angle_gamma   90.00
#
_symmetry.space_group_name_H-M   'P 1'
#
loop_
_entity.id
_entity.type
_entity.pdbx_description
1 polymer ?
#
loop_
_entity_poly.entity_id
_entity_poly.type
_entity_poly.pdbx_seq_one_letter_code
_entity_poly.pdbx_strand_id
1 'polypeptide(L)'
;DDSGEISMLITCAERIHREASLRAGEDPVKLATRLYAIETESELDILSDVYTTHADALGEKGRAKYRQLAESDWEVLRDAGNSDDGTLRRRRSRVGSILEQVARAERNVDAIVIYVGDGFEYSGRYAAVATACMDIDQLDAAVEWCDRGLAVAPDNHRIHEVLVEVRLRRGEPKLALEPAWTMFERTCSPPEFERLRQSAEAAQCWKTWRKRAFDYTRKQARGSDADATRLVQLHLHEDELEEAWLAATRRGCASRLLMQLAERRETTHPAESAGVYLSHIDDVLNSNRKHRYDETVRLLSRANALLAADDERAIFEHALVQLRAQHGRKPTLMAKLDARGW
;
A
#
# COMPACT_ATOMS: atom_id res chain seq x y z
N ASP A 1 -18.48 -12.74 11.26
CA ASP A 1 -18.03 -11.46 10.68
C ASP A 1 -19.22 -10.77 10.02
N ASP A 2 -20.05 -10.09 10.86
CA ASP A 2 -21.35 -9.50 10.47
C ASP A 2 -21.24 -8.46 9.33
N SER A 3 -20.06 -7.85 9.12
CA SER A 3 -19.86 -6.82 8.08
C SER A 3 -19.91 -7.39 6.67
N GLY A 4 -19.43 -8.61 6.45
CA GLY A 4 -19.45 -9.27 5.14
C GLY A 4 -20.87 -9.71 4.73
N GLU A 5 -21.66 -10.17 5.68
CA GLU A 5 -23.05 -10.59 5.41
C GLU A 5 -23.96 -9.40 5.10
N ILE A 6 -23.81 -8.28 5.80
CA ILE A 6 -24.57 -7.04 5.55
C ILE A 6 -24.23 -6.50 4.15
N SER A 7 -22.96 -6.46 3.77
CA SER A 7 -22.54 -6.01 2.43
C SER A 7 -23.12 -6.88 1.31
N MET A 8 -23.15 -8.20 1.51
CA MET A 8 -23.75 -9.11 0.53
C MET A 8 -25.26 -8.93 0.42
N LEU A 9 -25.97 -8.66 1.51
CA LEU A 9 -27.40 -8.38 1.53
C LEU A 9 -27.73 -7.07 0.78
N ILE A 10 -26.93 -6.01 1.00
CA ILE A 10 -27.07 -4.73 0.28
C ILE A 10 -26.90 -4.95 -1.22
N THR A 11 -25.83 -5.60 -1.65
CA THR A 11 -25.58 -5.89 -3.08
C THR A 11 -26.71 -6.72 -3.70
N CYS A 12 -27.28 -7.68 -2.95
CA CYS A 12 -28.41 -8.46 -3.42
C CYS A 12 -29.69 -7.61 -3.55
N ALA A 13 -29.95 -6.74 -2.58
CA ALA A 13 -31.07 -5.80 -2.60
C ALA A 13 -30.98 -4.81 -3.77
N GLU A 14 -29.82 -4.24 -4.03
CA GLU A 14 -29.55 -3.36 -5.19
C GLU A 14 -29.84 -4.07 -6.52
N ARG A 15 -29.37 -5.32 -6.66
CA ARG A 15 -29.64 -6.11 -7.87
C ARG A 15 -31.11 -6.37 -8.08
N ILE A 16 -31.85 -6.76 -7.02
CA ILE A 16 -33.30 -7.01 -7.06
C ILE A 16 -34.04 -5.72 -7.41
N HIS A 17 -33.65 -4.60 -6.79
CA HIS A 17 -34.26 -3.30 -7.05
C HIS A 17 -34.06 -2.87 -8.51
N ARG A 18 -32.86 -3.04 -9.07
CA ARG A 18 -32.57 -2.77 -10.48
C ARG A 18 -33.42 -3.60 -11.43
N GLU A 19 -33.50 -4.92 -11.18
CA GLU A 19 -34.31 -5.82 -12.01
C GLU A 19 -35.79 -5.47 -11.93
N ALA A 20 -36.30 -5.13 -10.73
CA ALA A 20 -37.68 -4.71 -10.53
C ALA A 20 -37.96 -3.38 -11.25
N SER A 21 -37.07 -2.42 -11.21
CA SER A 21 -37.22 -1.12 -11.87
C SER A 21 -37.27 -1.28 -13.39
N LEU A 22 -36.48 -2.18 -13.98
CA LEU A 22 -36.53 -2.50 -15.41
C LEU A 22 -37.86 -3.12 -15.80
N ARG A 23 -38.41 -4.02 -14.98
CA ARG A 23 -39.68 -4.74 -15.30
C ARG A 23 -40.91 -3.88 -15.07
N ALA A 24 -40.85 -2.94 -14.13
CA ALA A 24 -42.00 -2.12 -13.75
C ALA A 24 -42.43 -1.13 -14.83
N GLY A 25 -41.55 -0.78 -15.79
CA GLY A 25 -41.86 0.20 -16.84
C GLY A 25 -42.20 1.59 -16.27
N GLU A 26 -41.65 1.94 -15.12
CA GLU A 26 -41.87 3.24 -14.48
C GLU A 26 -41.37 4.37 -15.39
N ASP A 27 -42.00 5.53 -15.30
CA ASP A 27 -41.53 6.72 -16.02
C ASP A 27 -40.08 7.04 -15.60
N PRO A 28 -39.14 7.10 -16.56
CA PRO A 28 -37.73 7.27 -16.25
C PRO A 28 -37.41 8.54 -15.45
N VAL A 29 -38.18 9.61 -15.61
CA VAL A 29 -37.98 10.87 -14.87
C VAL A 29 -38.42 10.75 -13.42
N LYS A 30 -39.51 10.03 -13.14
CA LYS A 30 -39.98 9.72 -11.79
C LYS A 30 -39.03 8.77 -11.11
N LEU A 31 -38.58 7.73 -11.82
CA LEU A 31 -37.57 6.79 -11.29
C LEU A 31 -36.30 7.53 -10.92
N ALA A 32 -35.77 8.40 -11.78
CA ALA A 32 -34.55 9.20 -11.49
C ALA A 32 -34.70 10.05 -10.23
N THR A 33 -35.84 10.73 -10.07
CA THR A 33 -36.10 11.59 -8.90
C THR A 33 -36.14 10.77 -7.61
N ARG A 34 -36.77 9.60 -7.65
CA ARG A 34 -36.87 8.70 -6.48
C ARG A 34 -35.52 8.12 -6.12
N LEU A 35 -34.75 7.61 -7.08
CA LEU A 35 -33.43 7.04 -6.85
C LEU A 35 -32.44 8.08 -6.34
N TYR A 36 -32.48 9.30 -6.88
CA TYR A 36 -31.65 10.40 -6.42
C TYR A 36 -31.93 10.77 -4.95
N ALA A 37 -33.22 10.85 -4.57
CA ALA A 37 -33.58 11.09 -3.19
C ALA A 37 -33.09 9.98 -2.25
N ILE A 38 -33.22 8.70 -2.64
CA ILE A 38 -32.70 7.59 -1.83
C ILE A 38 -31.19 7.68 -1.67
N GLU A 39 -30.42 7.92 -2.73
CA GLU A 39 -28.94 7.96 -2.69
C GLU A 39 -28.44 9.17 -1.91
N THR A 40 -29.16 10.32 -1.93
CA THR A 40 -28.70 11.54 -1.25
C THR A 40 -29.20 11.69 0.19
N GLU A 41 -30.37 11.15 0.54
CA GLU A 41 -31.05 11.37 1.82
C GLU A 41 -31.01 10.20 2.77
N SER A 42 -30.72 8.98 2.30
CA SER A 42 -30.62 7.78 3.16
C SER A 42 -29.46 7.94 4.17
N GLU A 43 -29.70 7.60 5.44
CA GLU A 43 -28.64 7.51 6.45
C GLU A 43 -27.70 6.34 6.21
N LEU A 44 -28.19 5.29 5.55
CA LEU A 44 -27.43 4.11 5.17
C LEU A 44 -27.11 4.23 3.68
N ASP A 45 -25.88 3.90 3.28
CA ASP A 45 -25.47 3.84 1.87
C ASP A 45 -26.06 2.58 1.21
N ILE A 46 -27.40 2.58 1.07
CA ILE A 46 -28.17 1.43 0.54
C ILE A 46 -28.05 1.36 -0.97
N LEU A 47 -27.97 2.50 -1.65
CA LEU A 47 -27.75 2.62 -3.07
C LEU A 47 -26.52 3.45 -3.32
N SER A 48 -25.64 2.94 -4.17
CA SER A 48 -24.46 3.65 -4.66
C SER A 48 -24.36 3.48 -6.18
N ASP A 49 -23.67 4.41 -6.83
CA ASP A 49 -23.42 4.34 -8.27
C ASP A 49 -24.70 4.20 -9.13
N VAL A 50 -25.81 4.77 -8.66
CA VAL A 50 -27.12 4.64 -9.32
C VAL A 50 -27.09 5.05 -10.78
N TYR A 51 -26.36 6.12 -11.13
CA TYR A 51 -26.25 6.61 -12.50
C TYR A 51 -25.78 5.54 -13.49
N THR A 52 -24.87 4.67 -13.05
CA THR A 52 -24.31 3.58 -13.87
C THR A 52 -25.05 2.26 -13.67
N THR A 53 -25.36 1.90 -12.42
CA THR A 53 -25.99 0.60 -12.10
C THR A 53 -27.42 0.51 -12.58
N HIS A 54 -28.17 1.63 -12.62
CA HIS A 54 -29.56 1.70 -13.12
C HIS A 54 -29.67 2.35 -14.52
N ALA A 55 -28.55 2.44 -15.26
CA ALA A 55 -28.52 3.12 -16.57
C ALA A 55 -29.58 2.63 -17.55
N ASP A 56 -29.83 1.31 -17.61
CA ASP A 56 -30.83 0.71 -18.51
C ASP A 56 -32.26 1.09 -18.09
N ALA A 57 -32.57 1.13 -16.81
CA ALA A 57 -33.88 1.51 -16.29
C ALA A 57 -34.14 3.02 -16.40
N LEU A 58 -33.12 3.84 -16.21
CA LEU A 58 -33.18 5.29 -16.35
C LEU A 58 -33.29 5.73 -17.81
N GLY A 59 -32.65 5.00 -18.73
CA GLY A 59 -32.53 5.43 -20.09
C GLY A 59 -31.93 6.84 -20.24
N GLU A 60 -32.01 7.43 -21.41
CA GLU A 60 -31.44 8.76 -21.65
C GLU A 60 -32.14 9.87 -20.83
N LYS A 61 -33.49 9.84 -20.82
CA LYS A 61 -34.31 10.86 -20.14
C LYS A 61 -34.14 10.82 -18.63
N GLY A 62 -34.09 9.63 -18.04
CA GLY A 62 -33.87 9.44 -16.61
C GLY A 62 -32.47 9.89 -16.18
N ARG A 63 -31.44 9.50 -16.95
CA ARG A 63 -30.06 9.95 -16.69
C ARG A 63 -29.89 11.46 -16.77
N ALA A 64 -30.51 12.10 -17.79
CA ALA A 64 -30.50 13.57 -17.91
C ALA A 64 -31.15 14.23 -16.70
N LYS A 65 -32.31 13.69 -16.22
CA LYS A 65 -32.98 14.20 -15.03
C LYS A 65 -32.16 13.98 -13.78
N TYR A 66 -31.52 12.83 -13.60
CA TYR A 66 -30.67 12.50 -12.47
C TYR A 66 -29.48 13.47 -12.37
N ARG A 67 -28.77 13.70 -13.49
CA ARG A 67 -27.70 14.69 -13.58
C ARG A 67 -28.19 16.10 -13.23
N GLN A 68 -29.33 16.54 -13.79
CA GLN A 68 -29.91 17.85 -13.50
C GLN A 68 -30.17 18.06 -12.00
N LEU A 69 -30.67 17.04 -11.29
CA LEU A 69 -30.90 17.10 -9.85
C LEU A 69 -29.59 17.27 -9.08
N ALA A 70 -28.56 16.48 -9.45
CA ALA A 70 -27.27 16.56 -8.80
C ALA A 70 -26.57 17.92 -9.05
N GLU A 71 -26.63 18.45 -10.27
CA GLU A 71 -26.08 19.76 -10.61
C GLU A 71 -26.80 20.88 -9.83
N SER A 72 -28.13 20.81 -9.75
CA SER A 72 -28.92 21.81 -9.00
C SER A 72 -28.60 21.79 -7.50
N ASP A 73 -28.46 20.61 -6.90
CA ASP A 73 -28.05 20.46 -5.50
C ASP A 73 -26.61 20.93 -5.27
N TRP A 74 -25.70 20.64 -6.21
CA TRP A 74 -24.31 21.08 -6.10
C TRP A 74 -24.19 22.61 -6.06
N GLU A 75 -24.95 23.34 -6.88
CA GLU A 75 -24.95 24.80 -6.87
C GLU A 75 -25.37 25.36 -5.49
N VAL A 76 -26.34 24.72 -4.83
CA VAL A 76 -26.81 25.11 -3.50
C VAL A 76 -25.78 24.74 -2.42
N LEU A 77 -25.09 23.60 -2.57
CA LEU A 77 -24.20 23.05 -1.58
C LEU A 77 -22.73 23.43 -1.78
N ARG A 78 -22.40 24.20 -2.82
CA ARG A 78 -21.00 24.54 -3.19
C ARG A 78 -20.19 25.00 -1.98
N ASP A 79 -20.71 25.91 -1.20
CA ASP A 79 -20.00 26.51 -0.06
C ASP A 79 -20.16 25.71 1.25
N ALA A 80 -20.94 24.65 1.25
CA ALA A 80 -21.21 23.84 2.44
C ALA A 80 -20.00 22.98 2.89
N GLY A 81 -18.94 22.90 2.08
CA GLY A 81 -17.72 22.15 2.42
C GLY A 81 -17.06 22.63 3.71
N ASN A 82 -17.13 23.91 3.98
CA ASN A 82 -16.59 24.58 5.17
C ASN A 82 -17.66 24.83 6.25
N SER A 83 -18.88 24.31 6.08
CA SER A 83 -19.96 24.46 7.05
C SER A 83 -19.69 23.64 8.30
N ASP A 84 -20.05 24.16 9.48
CA ASP A 84 -20.05 23.42 10.73
C ASP A 84 -21.18 22.37 10.79
N ASP A 85 -22.19 22.46 9.92
CA ASP A 85 -23.27 21.50 9.81
C ASP A 85 -22.79 20.20 9.12
N GLY A 86 -22.64 19.15 9.92
CA GLY A 86 -22.21 17.85 9.45
C GLY A 86 -23.17 17.18 8.45
N THR A 87 -24.45 17.57 8.46
CA THR A 87 -25.46 17.05 7.52
C THR A 87 -25.26 17.65 6.14
N LEU A 88 -25.05 18.97 6.07
CA LEU A 88 -24.75 19.66 4.81
C LEU A 88 -23.44 19.17 4.20
N ARG A 89 -22.40 18.98 5.02
CA ARG A 89 -21.11 18.43 4.52
C ARG A 89 -21.27 17.02 3.95
N ARG A 90 -22.02 16.15 4.61
CA ARG A 90 -22.29 14.79 4.09
C ARG A 90 -23.07 14.82 2.80
N ARG A 91 -24.13 15.65 2.72
CA ARG A 91 -24.93 15.79 1.49
C ARG A 91 -24.06 16.31 0.34
N ARG A 92 -23.24 17.36 0.59
CA ARG A 92 -22.29 17.86 -0.41
C ARG A 92 -21.33 16.80 -0.90
N SER A 93 -20.76 16.01 0.01
CA SER A 93 -19.86 14.91 -0.37
C SER A 93 -20.54 13.87 -1.24
N ARG A 94 -21.78 13.47 -0.92
CA ARG A 94 -22.56 12.54 -1.74
C ARG A 94 -22.88 13.08 -3.13
N VAL A 95 -23.37 14.32 -3.17
CA VAL A 95 -23.68 14.97 -4.46
C VAL A 95 -22.41 15.12 -5.31
N GLY A 96 -21.28 15.46 -4.72
CA GLY A 96 -19.99 15.50 -5.40
C GLY A 96 -19.59 14.14 -5.96
N SER A 97 -19.76 13.07 -5.18
CA SER A 97 -19.51 11.69 -5.63
C SER A 97 -20.39 11.28 -6.80
N ILE A 98 -21.68 11.64 -6.75
CA ILE A 98 -22.63 11.40 -7.86
C ILE A 98 -22.17 12.12 -9.13
N LEU A 99 -21.81 13.40 -9.04
CA LEU A 99 -21.36 14.18 -10.18
C LEU A 99 -20.02 13.71 -10.75
N GLU A 100 -19.13 13.21 -9.90
CA GLU A 100 -17.92 12.50 -10.34
C GLU A 100 -18.25 11.25 -11.16
N GLN A 101 -19.20 10.43 -10.71
CA GLN A 101 -19.65 9.24 -11.44
C GLN A 101 -20.29 9.61 -12.79
N VAL A 102 -21.14 10.63 -12.80
CA VAL A 102 -21.72 11.16 -14.04
C VAL A 102 -20.63 11.59 -15.01
N ALA A 103 -19.66 12.39 -14.54
CA ALA A 103 -18.55 12.87 -15.35
C ALA A 103 -17.71 11.72 -15.93
N ARG A 104 -17.43 10.69 -15.13
CA ARG A 104 -16.71 9.47 -15.57
C ARG A 104 -17.52 8.69 -16.61
N ALA A 105 -18.81 8.45 -16.36
CA ALA A 105 -19.67 7.71 -17.27
C ALA A 105 -19.86 8.42 -18.63
N GLU A 106 -19.86 9.76 -18.63
CA GLU A 106 -19.95 10.59 -19.82
C GLU A 106 -18.58 10.90 -20.46
N ARG A 107 -17.49 10.43 -19.85
CA ARG A 107 -16.10 10.69 -20.27
C ARG A 107 -15.79 12.20 -20.41
N ASN A 108 -16.38 13.00 -19.53
CA ASN A 108 -16.30 14.45 -19.57
C ASN A 108 -15.18 14.96 -18.67
N VAL A 109 -14.03 15.28 -19.28
CA VAL A 109 -12.84 15.78 -18.55
C VAL A 109 -13.11 17.08 -17.81
N ASP A 110 -13.85 18.03 -18.42
CA ASP A 110 -14.12 19.32 -17.79
C ASP A 110 -14.97 19.16 -16.53
N ALA A 111 -15.96 18.27 -16.56
CA ALA A 111 -16.77 17.93 -15.39
C ALA A 111 -15.93 17.23 -14.31
N ILE A 112 -15.02 16.33 -14.68
CA ILE A 112 -14.08 15.72 -13.74
C ILE A 112 -13.24 16.79 -13.04
N VAL A 113 -12.72 17.76 -13.77
CA VAL A 113 -11.94 18.87 -13.21
C VAL A 113 -12.75 19.67 -12.19
N ILE A 114 -14.02 19.91 -12.46
CA ILE A 114 -14.91 20.66 -11.57
C ILE A 114 -15.22 19.87 -10.30
N TYR A 115 -15.59 18.60 -10.40
CA TYR A 115 -16.13 17.84 -9.26
C TYR A 115 -15.05 17.07 -8.47
N VAL A 116 -14.06 16.50 -9.16
CA VAL A 116 -12.92 15.80 -8.52
C VAL A 116 -11.86 16.80 -8.08
N GLY A 117 -11.64 17.86 -8.87
CA GLY A 117 -10.64 18.90 -8.60
C GLY A 117 -11.05 19.93 -7.55
N ASP A 118 -12.27 19.88 -7.04
CA ASP A 118 -12.72 20.79 -5.99
C ASP A 118 -11.77 20.77 -4.78
N GLY A 119 -11.17 21.90 -4.45
CA GLY A 119 -10.13 22.02 -3.41
C GLY A 119 -8.70 21.76 -3.90
N PHE A 120 -8.31 22.31 -5.05
CA PHE A 120 -6.93 22.22 -5.60
C PHE A 120 -5.83 22.81 -4.71
N GLU A 121 -6.15 23.51 -3.63
CA GLU A 121 -5.19 23.88 -2.59
C GLU A 121 -4.50 22.65 -1.98
N TYR A 122 -5.13 21.48 -2.06
CA TYR A 122 -4.54 20.21 -1.64
C TYR A 122 -3.92 19.49 -2.84
N SER A 123 -2.60 19.32 -2.84
CA SER A 123 -1.86 18.70 -3.95
C SER A 123 -2.36 17.30 -4.35
N GLY A 124 -3.01 16.58 -3.44
CA GLY A 124 -3.63 15.28 -3.73
C GLY A 124 -4.77 15.33 -4.76
N ARG A 125 -5.40 16.51 -4.97
CA ARG A 125 -6.47 16.66 -5.95
C ARG A 125 -5.98 16.51 -7.39
N TYR A 126 -4.78 16.98 -7.69
CA TYR A 126 -4.16 16.76 -9.00
C TYR A 126 -4.04 15.27 -9.36
N ALA A 127 -3.59 14.45 -8.40
CA ALA A 127 -3.52 13.01 -8.60
C ALA A 127 -4.90 12.38 -8.76
N ALA A 128 -5.91 12.86 -8.04
CA ALA A 128 -7.29 12.37 -8.15
C ALA A 128 -7.87 12.66 -9.53
N VAL A 129 -7.71 13.89 -10.04
CA VAL A 129 -8.16 14.28 -11.40
C VAL A 129 -7.41 13.47 -12.46
N ALA A 130 -6.09 13.33 -12.35
CA ALA A 130 -5.31 12.54 -13.28
C ALA A 130 -5.75 11.06 -13.28
N THR A 131 -6.01 10.47 -12.11
CA THR A 131 -6.54 9.10 -11.98
C THR A 131 -7.92 9.00 -12.65
N ALA A 132 -8.82 9.95 -12.39
CA ALA A 132 -10.14 9.95 -12.99
C ALA A 132 -10.10 10.08 -14.54
N CYS A 133 -9.20 10.90 -15.07
CA CYS A 133 -8.96 11.00 -16.51
C CYS A 133 -8.40 9.68 -17.08
N MET A 134 -7.49 9.03 -16.37
CA MET A 134 -6.92 7.74 -16.75
C MET A 134 -7.99 6.63 -16.78
N ASP A 135 -8.92 6.60 -15.82
CA ASP A 135 -9.99 5.61 -15.73
C ASP A 135 -10.95 5.69 -16.90
N ILE A 136 -11.14 6.88 -17.47
CA ILE A 136 -11.96 7.09 -18.67
C ILE A 136 -11.16 7.08 -19.97
N ASP A 137 -9.90 6.60 -19.92
CA ASP A 137 -9.00 6.48 -21.06
C ASP A 137 -8.65 7.83 -21.74
N GLN A 138 -8.67 8.92 -20.96
CA GLN A 138 -8.22 10.25 -21.38
C GLN A 138 -6.78 10.47 -20.93
N LEU A 139 -5.86 9.68 -21.50
CA LEU A 139 -4.48 9.58 -21.03
C LEU A 139 -3.68 10.87 -21.21
N ASP A 140 -3.98 11.66 -22.25
CA ASP A 140 -3.32 12.97 -22.46
C ASP A 140 -3.68 13.95 -21.35
N ALA A 141 -4.97 14.05 -21.01
CA ALA A 141 -5.43 14.87 -19.90
C ALA A 141 -4.84 14.40 -18.56
N ALA A 142 -4.75 13.08 -18.35
CA ALA A 142 -4.14 12.53 -17.13
C ALA A 142 -2.68 12.97 -16.97
N VAL A 143 -1.88 12.93 -18.04
CA VAL A 143 -0.49 13.44 -18.04
C VAL A 143 -0.46 14.93 -17.73
N GLU A 144 -1.28 15.73 -18.41
CA GLU A 144 -1.31 17.18 -18.18
C GLU A 144 -1.60 17.53 -16.72
N TRP A 145 -2.55 16.82 -16.08
CA TRP A 145 -2.87 17.03 -14.67
C TRP A 145 -1.77 16.56 -13.73
N CYS A 146 -1.04 15.49 -14.05
CA CYS A 146 0.16 15.12 -13.32
C CYS A 146 1.23 16.22 -13.43
N ASP A 147 1.50 16.73 -14.61
CA ASP A 147 2.52 17.77 -14.83
C ASP A 147 2.18 19.07 -14.08
N ARG A 148 0.91 19.51 -14.12
CA ARG A 148 0.41 20.63 -13.32
C ARG A 148 0.59 20.39 -11.81
N GLY A 149 0.28 19.20 -11.35
CA GLY A 149 0.43 18.83 -9.93
C GLY A 149 1.89 18.80 -9.47
N LEU A 150 2.80 18.31 -10.31
CA LEU A 150 4.24 18.30 -10.01
C LEU A 150 4.86 19.70 -10.07
N ALA A 151 4.31 20.63 -10.85
CA ALA A 151 4.71 22.02 -10.80
C ALA A 151 4.42 22.70 -9.45
N VAL A 152 3.36 22.28 -8.76
CA VAL A 152 2.97 22.76 -7.41
C VAL A 152 3.66 21.97 -6.31
N ALA A 153 3.73 20.65 -6.45
CA ALA A 153 4.28 19.73 -5.46
C ALA A 153 5.22 18.71 -6.13
N PRO A 154 6.47 19.08 -6.42
CA PRO A 154 7.42 18.24 -7.17
C PRO A 154 7.68 16.87 -6.54
N ASP A 155 7.59 16.80 -5.21
CA ASP A 155 7.87 15.60 -4.43
C ASP A 155 6.62 14.77 -4.10
N ASN A 156 5.45 15.07 -4.68
CA ASN A 156 4.24 14.36 -4.35
C ASN A 156 4.27 12.93 -4.91
N HIS A 157 4.41 11.97 -3.99
CA HIS A 157 4.52 10.54 -4.31
C HIS A 157 3.34 10.04 -5.15
N ARG A 158 2.11 10.41 -4.78
CA ARG A 158 0.91 9.94 -5.48
C ARG A 158 0.83 10.43 -6.92
N ILE A 159 1.28 11.66 -7.19
CA ILE A 159 1.30 12.19 -8.56
C ILE A 159 2.34 11.44 -9.41
N HIS A 160 3.54 11.20 -8.87
CA HIS A 160 4.55 10.38 -9.56
C HIS A 160 4.03 8.97 -9.86
N GLU A 161 3.34 8.35 -8.91
CA GLU A 161 2.74 7.03 -9.08
C GLU A 161 1.76 7.00 -10.25
N VAL A 162 0.80 7.95 -10.29
CA VAL A 162 -0.15 8.08 -11.40
C VAL A 162 0.57 8.38 -12.71
N LEU A 163 1.60 9.22 -12.70
CA LEU A 163 2.37 9.55 -13.91
C LEU A 163 3.09 8.32 -14.48
N VAL A 164 3.67 7.48 -13.63
CA VAL A 164 4.27 6.21 -14.08
C VAL A 164 3.22 5.34 -14.77
N GLU A 165 2.07 5.16 -14.12
CA GLU A 165 1.02 4.29 -14.65
C GLU A 165 0.46 4.79 -15.97
N VAL A 166 0.16 6.09 -16.08
CA VAL A 166 -0.39 6.66 -17.32
C VAL A 166 0.61 6.60 -18.48
N ARG A 167 1.92 6.82 -18.20
CA ARG A 167 2.97 6.70 -19.22
C ARG A 167 3.12 5.26 -19.73
N LEU A 168 3.00 4.27 -18.84
CA LEU A 168 3.01 2.86 -19.24
C LEU A 168 1.78 2.52 -20.08
N ARG A 169 0.59 2.97 -19.69
CA ARG A 169 -0.65 2.76 -20.50
C ARG A 169 -0.60 3.43 -21.88
N ARG A 170 0.10 4.56 -22.01
CA ARG A 170 0.34 5.22 -23.30
C ARG A 170 1.37 4.53 -24.19
N GLY A 171 2.04 3.51 -23.68
CA GLY A 171 3.16 2.87 -24.38
C GLY A 171 4.43 3.74 -24.40
N GLU A 172 4.61 4.61 -23.45
CA GLU A 172 5.74 5.54 -23.29
C GLU A 172 6.66 5.14 -22.11
N PRO A 173 7.16 3.87 -22.03
CA PRO A 173 7.86 3.39 -20.84
C PRO A 173 9.14 4.14 -20.53
N LYS A 174 9.81 4.73 -21.55
CA LYS A 174 10.99 5.56 -21.32
C LYS A 174 10.68 6.82 -20.51
N LEU A 175 9.47 7.39 -20.69
CA LEU A 175 9.03 8.58 -19.95
C LEU A 175 8.53 8.24 -18.54
N ALA A 176 8.25 6.96 -18.25
CA ALA A 176 7.91 6.47 -16.91
C ALA A 176 9.13 6.30 -16.00
N LEU A 177 10.35 6.24 -16.56
CA LEU A 177 11.57 5.92 -15.82
C LEU A 177 11.96 6.99 -14.79
N GLU A 178 11.94 8.27 -15.16
CA GLU A 178 12.35 9.33 -14.22
C GLU A 178 11.35 9.52 -13.06
N PRO A 179 10.02 9.52 -13.27
CA PRO A 179 9.07 9.50 -12.14
C PRO A 179 9.26 8.29 -11.22
N ALA A 180 9.44 7.08 -11.79
CA ALA A 180 9.68 5.86 -11.02
C ALA A 180 11.02 5.93 -10.24
N TRP A 181 12.05 6.51 -10.85
CA TRP A 181 13.33 6.75 -10.19
C TRP A 181 13.21 7.73 -9.02
N THR A 182 12.50 8.84 -9.20
CA THR A 182 12.26 9.83 -8.15
C THR A 182 11.61 9.20 -6.92
N MET A 183 10.65 8.31 -7.12
CA MET A 183 10.00 7.57 -6.03
C MET A 183 10.97 6.59 -5.35
N PHE A 184 11.74 5.84 -6.14
CA PHE A 184 12.74 4.90 -5.63
C PHE A 184 13.86 5.61 -4.85
N GLU A 185 14.38 6.69 -5.37
CA GLU A 185 15.49 7.46 -4.77
C GLU A 185 15.18 7.95 -3.35
N ARG A 186 13.92 8.25 -3.06
CA ARG A 186 13.47 8.73 -1.75
C ARG A 186 13.41 7.63 -0.69
N THR A 187 13.08 6.42 -1.04
CA THR A 187 12.79 5.35 -0.07
C THR A 187 13.73 4.17 -0.17
N CYS A 188 14.30 3.91 -1.35
CA CYS A 188 15.02 2.69 -1.71
C CYS A 188 14.24 1.42 -1.29
N SER A 189 12.90 1.45 -1.36
CA SER A 189 12.06 0.36 -0.88
C SER A 189 11.77 -0.67 -1.97
N PRO A 190 11.50 -1.94 -1.63
CA PRO A 190 11.15 -2.96 -2.61
C PRO A 190 9.93 -2.63 -3.50
N PRO A 191 8.83 -2.03 -2.99
CA PRO A 191 7.71 -1.63 -3.86
C PRO A 191 8.11 -0.63 -4.94
N GLU A 192 8.94 0.37 -4.59
CA GLU A 192 9.39 1.37 -5.57
C GLU A 192 10.45 0.79 -6.53
N PHE A 193 11.26 -0.14 -6.06
CA PHE A 193 12.17 -0.89 -6.91
C PHE A 193 11.42 -1.72 -7.95
N GLU A 194 10.33 -2.39 -7.56
CA GLU A 194 9.49 -3.15 -8.48
C GLU A 194 8.80 -2.25 -9.51
N ARG A 195 8.34 -1.07 -9.12
CA ARG A 195 7.75 -0.08 -10.03
C ARG A 195 8.78 0.42 -11.06
N LEU A 196 10.00 0.71 -10.60
CA LEU A 196 11.12 1.05 -11.47
C LEU A 196 11.47 -0.09 -12.43
N ARG A 197 11.45 -1.34 -11.93
CA ARG A 197 11.69 -2.54 -12.72
C ARG A 197 10.67 -2.68 -13.84
N GLN A 198 9.37 -2.60 -13.55
CA GLN A 198 8.29 -2.69 -14.54
C GLN A 198 8.47 -1.65 -15.65
N SER A 199 8.76 -0.39 -15.28
CA SER A 199 9.02 0.67 -16.26
C SER A 199 10.26 0.39 -17.11
N ALA A 200 11.34 -0.10 -16.49
CA ALA A 200 12.61 -0.35 -17.18
C ALA A 200 12.60 -1.64 -18.02
N GLU A 201 11.83 -2.65 -17.64
CA GLU A 201 11.60 -3.85 -18.44
C GLU A 201 10.77 -3.49 -19.68
N ALA A 202 9.68 -2.74 -19.53
CA ALA A 202 8.88 -2.24 -20.64
C ALA A 202 9.71 -1.36 -21.61
N ALA A 203 10.68 -0.59 -21.08
CA ALA A 203 11.62 0.21 -21.87
C ALA A 203 12.83 -0.59 -22.38
N GLN A 204 12.94 -1.88 -22.09
CA GLN A 204 14.04 -2.79 -22.46
C GLN A 204 15.43 -2.31 -21.96
N CYS A 205 15.49 -1.69 -20.79
CA CYS A 205 16.73 -1.14 -20.22
C CYS A 205 16.95 -1.50 -18.74
N TRP A 206 16.28 -2.57 -18.23
CA TRP A 206 16.34 -3.00 -16.84
C TRP A 206 17.75 -3.17 -16.30
N LYS A 207 18.63 -3.83 -17.04
CA LYS A 207 20.02 -4.05 -16.60
C LYS A 207 20.72 -2.76 -16.16
N THR A 208 20.50 -1.66 -16.89
CA THR A 208 21.09 -0.34 -16.58
C THR A 208 20.47 0.25 -15.32
N TRP A 209 19.15 0.24 -15.23
CA TRP A 209 18.43 0.81 -14.09
C TRP A 209 18.58 -0.01 -12.82
N ARG A 210 18.62 -1.33 -12.91
CA ARG A 210 18.95 -2.22 -11.80
C ARG A 210 20.33 -1.86 -11.22
N LYS A 211 21.35 -1.75 -12.08
CA LYS A 211 22.69 -1.36 -11.64
C LYS A 211 22.66 0.01 -10.94
N ARG A 212 22.00 1.00 -11.53
CA ARG A 212 21.85 2.34 -10.95
C ARG A 212 21.18 2.26 -9.56
N ALA A 213 20.12 1.50 -9.41
CA ALA A 213 19.37 1.36 -8.16
C ALA A 213 20.24 0.73 -7.05
N PHE A 214 20.94 -0.37 -7.34
CA PHE A 214 21.83 -0.99 -6.37
C PHE A 214 23.04 -0.10 -6.03
N ASP A 215 23.63 0.57 -7.01
CA ASP A 215 24.76 1.49 -6.76
C ASP A 215 24.33 2.66 -5.89
N TYR A 216 23.14 3.24 -6.15
CA TYR A 216 22.56 4.30 -5.33
C TYR A 216 22.30 3.84 -3.90
N THR A 217 21.58 2.72 -3.72
CA THR A 217 21.25 2.18 -2.38
C THR A 217 22.52 1.80 -1.60
N ARG A 218 23.52 1.23 -2.29
CA ARG A 218 24.83 0.93 -1.71
C ARG A 218 25.58 2.18 -1.26
N LYS A 219 25.44 3.30 -1.99
CA LYS A 219 26.01 4.59 -1.59
C LYS A 219 25.29 5.16 -0.36
N GLN A 220 23.97 5.07 -0.29
CA GLN A 220 23.19 5.48 0.90
C GLN A 220 23.61 4.70 2.14
N ALA A 221 23.83 3.39 2.03
CA ALA A 221 24.29 2.54 3.12
C ALA A 221 25.74 2.83 3.62
N ARG A 222 26.46 3.78 3.00
CA ARG A 222 27.84 4.16 3.41
C ARG A 222 27.90 5.34 4.38
N GLY A 223 26.77 5.98 4.71
CA GLY A 223 26.71 7.04 5.71
C GLY A 223 27.13 6.55 7.10
N SER A 224 27.59 7.45 8.00
CA SER A 224 28.10 7.09 9.33
C SER A 224 27.06 6.37 10.20
N ASP A 225 25.77 6.71 10.04
CA ASP A 225 24.67 6.18 10.84
C ASP A 225 23.71 5.30 10.02
N ALA A 226 24.06 4.99 8.76
CA ALA A 226 23.23 4.20 7.86
C ALA A 226 23.63 2.73 7.92
N ASP A 227 22.65 1.86 8.15
CA ASP A 227 22.78 0.43 8.01
C ASP A 227 22.46 -0.04 6.57
N ALA A 228 22.69 -1.32 6.30
CA ALA A 228 22.41 -1.89 4.99
C ALA A 228 20.96 -2.38 4.82
N THR A 229 20.04 -2.04 5.71
CA THR A 229 18.66 -2.57 5.73
C THR A 229 17.98 -2.49 4.35
N ARG A 230 18.04 -1.34 3.67
CA ARG A 230 17.44 -1.19 2.34
C ARG A 230 18.12 -2.05 1.28
N LEU A 231 19.45 -2.09 1.31
CA LEU A 231 20.23 -2.92 0.39
C LEU A 231 19.92 -4.42 0.57
N VAL A 232 19.82 -4.87 1.82
CA VAL A 232 19.42 -6.24 2.17
C VAL A 232 18.00 -6.54 1.66
N GLN A 233 17.06 -5.62 1.83
CA GLN A 233 15.70 -5.77 1.33
C GLN A 233 15.65 -5.91 -0.19
N LEU A 234 16.45 -5.13 -0.94
CA LEU A 234 16.52 -5.24 -2.40
C LEU A 234 17.12 -6.57 -2.85
N HIS A 235 18.22 -7.04 -2.23
CA HIS A 235 18.80 -8.33 -2.55
C HIS A 235 17.83 -9.48 -2.24
N LEU A 236 17.10 -9.41 -1.10
CA LEU A 236 16.05 -10.38 -0.78
C LEU A 236 14.88 -10.37 -1.77
N HIS A 237 14.52 -9.19 -2.28
CA HIS A 237 13.48 -9.03 -3.29
C HIS A 237 13.87 -9.67 -4.63
N GLU A 238 15.16 -9.63 -4.98
CA GLU A 238 15.74 -10.28 -6.16
C GLU A 238 16.15 -11.76 -5.92
N ASP A 239 15.81 -12.31 -4.74
CA ASP A 239 16.19 -13.67 -4.31
C ASP A 239 17.71 -13.93 -4.25
N GLU A 240 18.51 -12.88 -4.09
CA GLU A 240 19.96 -12.90 -3.99
C GLU A 240 20.39 -13.05 -2.53
N LEU A 241 20.19 -14.25 -1.96
CA LEU A 241 20.35 -14.52 -0.51
C LEU A 241 21.77 -14.25 -0.01
N GLU A 242 22.79 -14.67 -0.77
CA GLU A 242 24.19 -14.49 -0.35
C GLU A 242 24.64 -13.04 -0.41
N GLU A 243 24.20 -12.28 -1.40
CA GLU A 243 24.48 -10.84 -1.49
C GLU A 243 23.77 -10.07 -0.36
N ALA A 244 22.55 -10.47 -0.01
CA ALA A 244 21.82 -9.93 1.15
C ALA A 244 22.58 -10.19 2.46
N TRP A 245 23.09 -11.41 2.64
CA TRP A 245 23.89 -11.80 3.80
C TRP A 245 25.20 -11.00 3.89
N LEU A 246 25.93 -10.88 2.80
CA LEU A 246 27.16 -10.08 2.74
C LEU A 246 26.91 -8.61 3.04
N ALA A 247 25.80 -8.06 2.58
CA ALA A 247 25.42 -6.68 2.91
C ALA A 247 25.12 -6.51 4.40
N ALA A 248 24.32 -7.44 4.98
CA ALA A 248 23.92 -7.43 6.38
C ALA A 248 25.11 -7.57 7.34
N THR A 249 26.02 -8.52 7.05
CA THR A 249 27.19 -8.80 7.93
C THR A 249 28.26 -7.73 7.89
N ARG A 250 28.42 -7.04 6.73
CA ARG A 250 29.43 -5.97 6.59
C ARG A 250 29.03 -4.65 7.27
N ARG A 251 27.74 -4.33 7.35
CA ARG A 251 27.29 -3.01 7.79
C ARG A 251 26.15 -3.03 8.79
N GLY A 252 25.68 -4.21 9.14
CA GLY A 252 24.46 -4.36 9.94
C GLY A 252 23.19 -4.10 9.12
N CYS A 253 22.10 -4.60 9.65
CA CYS A 253 20.74 -4.33 9.16
C CYS A 253 19.76 -4.49 10.32
N ALA A 254 18.49 -4.15 10.10
CA ALA A 254 17.44 -4.37 11.07
C ALA A 254 17.42 -5.84 11.55
N SER A 255 17.41 -6.06 12.86
CA SER A 255 17.50 -7.39 13.50
C SER A 255 16.49 -8.39 12.93
N ARG A 256 15.27 -7.93 12.59
CA ARG A 256 14.26 -8.79 11.95
C ARG A 256 14.73 -9.35 10.61
N LEU A 257 15.41 -8.56 9.79
CA LEU A 257 15.92 -9.03 8.49
C LEU A 257 17.10 -9.98 8.66
N LEU A 258 17.98 -9.69 9.61
CA LEU A 258 19.10 -10.58 9.93
C LEU A 258 18.60 -11.96 10.37
N MET A 259 17.53 -11.99 11.19
CA MET A 259 16.87 -13.23 11.60
C MET A 259 16.26 -13.98 10.39
N GLN A 260 15.58 -13.28 9.48
CA GLN A 260 15.05 -13.88 8.25
C GLN A 260 16.15 -14.47 7.35
N LEU A 261 17.27 -13.77 7.23
CA LEU A 261 18.43 -14.28 6.49
C LEU A 261 19.01 -15.55 7.12
N ALA A 262 19.19 -15.54 8.44
CA ALA A 262 19.67 -16.71 9.18
C ALA A 262 18.73 -17.90 8.99
N GLU A 263 17.41 -17.70 9.07
CA GLU A 263 16.40 -18.74 8.84
C GLU A 263 16.49 -19.35 7.44
N ARG A 264 16.68 -18.55 6.41
CA ARG A 264 16.80 -19.02 5.03
C ARG A 264 18.12 -19.75 4.74
N ARG A 265 19.17 -19.53 5.59
CA ARG A 265 20.50 -20.10 5.42
C ARG A 265 20.82 -21.28 6.35
N GLU A 266 19.87 -21.71 7.19
CA GLU A 266 20.10 -22.83 8.13
C GLU A 266 20.62 -24.11 7.50
N THR A 267 20.12 -24.43 6.29
CA THR A 267 20.52 -25.67 5.59
C THR A 267 21.87 -25.57 4.91
N THR A 268 22.28 -24.37 4.52
CA THR A 268 23.54 -24.15 3.77
C THR A 268 24.68 -23.65 4.66
N HIS A 269 24.36 -22.88 5.70
CA HIS A 269 25.33 -22.26 6.62
C HIS A 269 24.83 -22.32 8.06
N PRO A 270 24.70 -23.54 8.64
CA PRO A 270 24.09 -23.75 9.95
C PRO A 270 24.82 -23.00 11.08
N ALA A 271 26.14 -23.01 11.10
CA ALA A 271 26.92 -22.37 12.14
C ALA A 271 26.77 -20.83 12.12
N GLU A 272 26.75 -20.20 10.95
CA GLU A 272 26.53 -18.75 10.83
C GLU A 272 25.12 -18.37 11.29
N SER A 273 24.12 -19.16 10.92
CA SER A 273 22.72 -18.97 11.33
C SER A 273 22.56 -19.10 12.85
N ALA A 274 23.18 -20.11 13.45
CA ALA A 274 23.22 -20.28 14.91
C ALA A 274 23.87 -19.09 15.61
N GLY A 275 24.96 -18.55 15.07
CA GLY A 275 25.65 -17.37 15.59
C GLY A 275 24.72 -16.16 15.64
N VAL A 276 23.88 -15.94 14.63
CA VAL A 276 22.86 -14.86 14.64
C VAL A 276 21.82 -15.11 15.72
N TYR A 277 21.32 -16.33 15.90
CA TYR A 277 20.34 -16.62 16.97
C TYR A 277 20.91 -16.36 18.35
N LEU A 278 22.15 -16.80 18.60
CA LEU A 278 22.83 -16.59 19.88
C LEU A 278 23.06 -15.10 20.16
N SER A 279 23.51 -14.34 19.17
CA SER A 279 23.75 -12.90 19.33
C SER A 279 22.47 -12.09 19.58
N HIS A 280 21.30 -12.58 19.11
CA HIS A 280 20.02 -11.88 19.31
C HIS A 280 19.38 -12.12 20.69
N ILE A 281 19.87 -13.07 21.48
CA ILE A 281 19.29 -13.46 22.76
C ILE A 281 19.28 -12.27 23.75
N ASP A 282 20.34 -11.50 23.82
CA ASP A 282 20.43 -10.37 24.75
C ASP A 282 19.39 -9.27 24.40
N ASP A 283 19.16 -9.00 23.14
CA ASP A 283 18.12 -8.06 22.69
C ASP A 283 16.73 -8.54 23.11
N VAL A 284 16.47 -9.83 22.95
CA VAL A 284 15.20 -10.45 23.37
C VAL A 284 15.03 -10.35 24.89
N LEU A 285 16.06 -10.69 25.67
CA LEU A 285 16.01 -10.66 27.12
C LEU A 285 15.88 -9.26 27.72
N ASN A 286 16.42 -8.25 27.06
CA ASN A 286 16.33 -6.85 27.44
C ASN A 286 15.02 -6.19 26.97
N SER A 287 14.28 -6.85 26.11
CA SER A 287 12.97 -6.36 25.67
C SER A 287 11.91 -6.47 26.78
N ASN A 288 10.89 -5.58 26.76
CA ASN A 288 9.75 -5.65 27.68
C ASN A 288 8.65 -6.64 27.22
N ARG A 289 8.97 -7.60 26.33
CA ARG A 289 8.00 -8.55 25.78
C ARG A 289 7.60 -9.59 26.83
N LYS A 290 6.30 -9.89 26.91
CA LYS A 290 5.73 -10.86 27.87
C LYS A 290 6.35 -12.27 27.75
N HIS A 291 6.66 -12.70 26.51
CA HIS A 291 7.15 -14.05 26.20
C HIS A 291 8.66 -14.11 25.91
N ARG A 292 9.46 -13.12 26.36
CA ARG A 292 10.90 -13.05 26.08
C ARG A 292 11.69 -14.29 26.48
N TYR A 293 11.32 -14.94 27.59
CA TYR A 293 12.02 -16.15 28.06
C TYR A 293 11.71 -17.37 27.18
N ASP A 294 10.47 -17.52 26.72
CA ASP A 294 10.10 -18.58 25.79
C ASP A 294 10.77 -18.39 24.43
N GLU A 295 10.85 -17.14 23.97
CA GLU A 295 11.57 -16.78 22.75
C GLU A 295 13.07 -17.09 22.87
N THR A 296 13.71 -16.75 24.01
CA THR A 296 15.10 -17.08 24.27
C THR A 296 15.33 -18.59 24.20
N VAL A 297 14.49 -19.38 24.88
CA VAL A 297 14.61 -20.85 24.86
C VAL A 297 14.40 -21.40 23.45
N ARG A 298 13.48 -20.83 22.65
CA ARG A 298 13.26 -21.20 21.27
C ARG A 298 14.51 -20.96 20.40
N LEU A 299 15.13 -19.78 20.53
CA LEU A 299 16.37 -19.44 19.81
C LEU A 299 17.53 -20.34 20.20
N LEU A 300 17.71 -20.61 21.50
CA LEU A 300 18.71 -21.56 21.99
C LEU A 300 18.48 -22.97 21.43
N SER A 301 17.24 -23.46 21.44
CA SER A 301 16.91 -24.79 20.90
C SER A 301 17.27 -24.89 19.41
N ARG A 302 16.99 -23.82 18.66
CA ARG A 302 17.30 -23.75 17.22
C ARG A 302 18.81 -23.72 16.99
N ALA A 303 19.54 -22.89 17.73
CA ALA A 303 21.01 -22.82 17.67
C ALA A 303 21.65 -24.17 18.05
N ASN A 304 21.17 -24.84 19.10
CA ASN A 304 21.66 -26.15 19.52
C ASN A 304 21.46 -27.23 18.45
N ALA A 305 20.33 -27.19 17.73
CA ALA A 305 20.06 -28.12 16.65
C ALA A 305 21.00 -27.92 15.43
N LEU A 306 21.37 -26.66 15.15
CA LEU A 306 22.26 -26.30 14.05
C LEU A 306 23.74 -26.57 14.36
N LEU A 307 24.14 -26.49 15.64
CA LEU A 307 25.50 -26.72 16.14
C LEU A 307 25.66 -28.15 16.69
N ALA A 308 25.11 -29.13 15.99
CA ALA A 308 25.13 -30.53 16.44
C ALA A 308 26.47 -31.26 16.15
N ALA A 309 27.33 -30.71 15.29
CA ALA A 309 28.66 -31.26 15.00
C ALA A 309 29.60 -31.06 16.21
N ASP A 310 30.49 -32.04 16.49
CA ASP A 310 31.32 -32.05 17.69
C ASP A 310 32.23 -30.83 17.81
N ASP A 311 32.76 -30.32 16.72
CA ASP A 311 33.62 -29.14 16.66
C ASP A 311 32.86 -27.80 16.87
N GLU A 312 31.57 -27.79 16.57
CA GLU A 312 30.69 -26.59 16.72
C GLU A 312 29.98 -26.55 18.07
N ARG A 313 29.86 -27.69 18.75
CA ARG A 313 29.16 -27.82 20.04
C ARG A 313 29.73 -26.93 21.13
N ALA A 314 31.06 -26.73 21.13
CA ALA A 314 31.75 -25.84 22.07
C ALA A 314 31.25 -24.39 21.96
N ILE A 315 30.77 -23.92 20.80
CA ILE A 315 30.20 -22.59 20.58
C ILE A 315 28.90 -22.45 21.38
N PHE A 316 28.04 -23.45 21.32
CA PHE A 316 26.77 -23.44 22.04
C PHE A 316 26.98 -23.49 23.57
N GLU A 317 27.85 -24.39 24.05
CA GLU A 317 28.18 -24.53 25.47
C GLU A 317 28.78 -23.25 26.05
N HIS A 318 29.68 -22.60 25.30
CA HIS A 318 30.24 -21.30 25.71
C HIS A 318 29.15 -20.22 25.81
N ALA A 319 28.25 -20.16 24.84
CA ALA A 319 27.13 -19.22 24.85
C ALA A 319 26.19 -19.44 26.06
N LEU A 320 25.93 -20.69 26.45
CA LEU A 320 25.14 -21.01 27.63
C LEU A 320 25.81 -20.57 28.90
N VAL A 321 27.14 -20.81 29.05
CA VAL A 321 27.92 -20.37 30.21
C VAL A 321 27.84 -18.84 30.36
N GLN A 322 28.05 -18.12 29.28
CA GLN A 322 27.95 -16.64 29.29
C GLN A 322 26.53 -16.18 29.63
N LEU A 323 25.51 -16.76 29.05
CA LEU A 323 24.13 -16.44 29.33
C LEU A 323 23.75 -16.61 30.81
N ARG A 324 24.18 -17.74 31.41
CA ARG A 324 23.97 -17.99 32.82
C ARG A 324 24.74 -17.00 33.72
N ALA A 325 25.97 -16.64 33.35
CA ALA A 325 26.78 -15.66 34.11
C ALA A 325 26.12 -14.27 34.08
N GLN A 326 25.63 -13.83 32.94
CA GLN A 326 25.03 -12.50 32.75
C GLN A 326 23.61 -12.40 33.32
N HIS A 327 22.81 -13.44 33.17
CA HIS A 327 21.36 -13.43 33.46
C HIS A 327 20.95 -14.35 34.63
N GLY A 328 21.87 -14.85 35.40
CA GLY A 328 21.63 -15.77 36.56
C GLY A 328 20.62 -15.25 37.58
N ARG A 329 20.44 -13.93 37.66
CA ARG A 329 19.45 -13.29 38.55
C ARG A 329 18.01 -13.36 38.07
N LYS A 330 17.76 -13.97 36.89
CA LYS A 330 16.41 -14.13 36.30
C LYS A 330 15.86 -15.57 36.57
N PRO A 331 15.19 -15.83 37.68
CA PRO A 331 14.88 -17.20 38.15
C PRO A 331 14.00 -17.95 37.14
N THR A 332 13.04 -17.27 36.51
CA THR A 332 12.16 -17.88 35.48
C THR A 332 12.95 -18.34 34.27
N LEU A 333 13.97 -17.60 33.86
CA LEU A 333 14.84 -18.01 32.74
C LEU A 333 15.65 -19.24 33.14
N MET A 334 16.31 -19.18 34.35
CA MET A 334 17.12 -20.29 34.83
C MET A 334 16.31 -21.58 34.93
N ALA A 335 15.11 -21.55 35.50
CA ALA A 335 14.23 -22.70 35.58
C ALA A 335 13.91 -23.30 34.23
N LYS A 336 13.71 -22.46 33.18
CA LYS A 336 13.45 -22.92 31.81
C LYS A 336 14.68 -23.56 31.16
N LEU A 337 15.89 -23.07 31.46
CA LEU A 337 17.14 -23.66 30.97
C LEU A 337 17.43 -24.99 31.69
N ASP A 338 17.26 -25.05 33.02
CA ASP A 338 17.44 -26.28 33.82
C ASP A 338 16.47 -27.39 33.37
N ALA A 339 15.21 -27.05 33.04
CA ALA A 339 14.24 -27.98 32.51
C ALA A 339 14.62 -28.60 31.14
N ARG A 340 15.58 -27.99 30.44
CA ARG A 340 16.14 -28.49 29.17
C ARG A 340 17.50 -29.20 29.35
N GLY A 341 18.03 -29.23 30.57
CA GLY A 341 19.35 -29.77 30.86
C GLY A 341 20.51 -28.86 30.41
N TRP A 342 20.26 -27.55 30.34
CA TRP A 342 21.22 -26.54 29.87
C TRP A 342 21.79 -25.67 31.02
#